data_bcef9775fcee48d3b1c44466bd10602f
#
_entry.id   bcef9775fcee48d3b1c44466bd10602f
#
_cell.length_a   1.000
_cell.length_b   1.000
_cell.length_c   1.000
_cell.angle_alpha   90.00
_cell.angle_beta   90.00
_cell.angle_gamma   90.00
#
_symmetry.space_group_name_H-M   'P 1'
#
loop_
_entity.id
_entity.type
_entity.pdbx_description
1 polymer ?
#
loop_
_entity_poly.entity_id
_entity_poly.type
_entity_poly.pdbx_seq_one_letter_code
_entity_poly.pdbx_strand_id
1 'polypeptide(L)'
;MPDFVIAILAILFVLGIAINIHEFGHFIVAKMFGMRVEAYSFFGLGPRVFGFKIGHTDYRLSAIPLGAYVKLYGDEGAGPLEAKDGSTEKVPDSELYELRPRWQKFLVMIGGPFMNIMLALAIPFTMALMYGVPANPAPIVGFVKADGAAEKAGIKVGDRIVGFDGLENPSWGRISDDALLIPEKEVAIIVEREGKKSPLKIVPTKVTEKGQSGGFLDMVPDAGTEPVVVGAIEADMPAATSGLQKGDWVTSVNGKAIRNTQEMKIFVGEAKDQPIKLSVTRNGERLEISTNAVQKNNDWRIGIGFDQNLLANREPIGIVGAAGWAVDQNLRILRLTGKALGQVGTGERSARDTVSGPIGIGQVIVTTVFASGFIGLISILMAISLSLGVMNLLPIPMLDGGQIMVLGIEKVLSWFGKTLSMVARERIQLTGLAIVLLLMVTVIFFDVSRLIGM
;
A
#
# COMPACT_ATOMS: atom_id res chain seq x y z
N MET A 1 17.51 -17.74 7.08
CA MET A 1 16.18 -18.40 7.09
C MET A 1 15.81 -18.69 5.65
N PRO A 2 15.15 -19.82 5.35
CA PRO A 2 14.64 -20.05 3.99
C PRO A 2 13.67 -18.93 3.59
N ASP A 3 13.71 -18.48 2.33
CA ASP A 3 12.90 -17.35 1.82
C ASP A 3 11.40 -17.53 2.04
N PHE A 4 10.93 -18.78 1.93
CA PHE A 4 9.54 -19.14 2.22
C PHE A 4 9.13 -18.80 3.66
N VAL A 5 9.99 -19.00 4.65
CA VAL A 5 9.71 -18.68 6.05
C VAL A 5 9.63 -17.16 6.23
N ILE A 6 10.55 -16.41 5.62
CA ILE A 6 10.53 -14.94 5.64
C ILE A 6 9.22 -14.41 5.03
N ALA A 7 8.79 -14.98 3.91
CA ALA A 7 7.56 -14.61 3.23
C ALA A 7 6.33 -14.82 4.13
N ILE A 8 6.20 -15.99 4.77
CA ILE A 8 5.08 -16.28 5.68
C ILE A 8 5.10 -15.34 6.88
N LEU A 9 6.26 -15.16 7.52
CA LEU A 9 6.39 -14.28 8.67
C LEU A 9 6.05 -12.82 8.33
N ALA A 10 6.44 -12.34 7.14
CA ALA A 10 6.11 -11.00 6.67
C ALA A 10 4.60 -10.83 6.49
N ILE A 11 3.93 -11.78 5.87
CA ILE A 11 2.47 -11.75 5.68
C ILE A 11 1.75 -11.77 7.04
N LEU A 12 2.13 -12.69 7.93
CA LEU A 12 1.55 -12.79 9.27
C LEU A 12 1.79 -11.52 10.09
N PHE A 13 2.97 -10.92 9.98
CA PHE A 13 3.30 -9.66 10.65
C PHE A 13 2.39 -8.53 10.17
N VAL A 14 2.33 -8.29 8.87
CA VAL A 14 1.59 -7.14 8.32
C VAL A 14 0.09 -7.30 8.53
N LEU A 15 -0.50 -8.42 8.09
CA LEU A 15 -1.94 -8.65 8.23
C LEU A 15 -2.34 -8.87 9.67
N GLY A 16 -1.53 -9.62 10.43
CA GLY A 16 -1.78 -9.87 11.83
C GLY A 16 -1.83 -8.58 12.65
N ILE A 17 -0.86 -7.68 12.50
CA ILE A 17 -0.86 -6.40 13.23
C ILE A 17 -2.03 -5.53 12.77
N ALA A 18 -2.27 -5.36 11.47
CA ALA A 18 -3.33 -4.51 10.97
C ALA A 18 -4.71 -4.94 11.49
N ILE A 19 -5.00 -6.25 11.47
CA ILE A 19 -6.27 -6.79 11.97
C ILE A 19 -6.34 -6.71 13.50
N ASN A 20 -5.27 -7.04 14.22
CA ASN A 20 -5.27 -6.95 15.68
C ASN A 20 -5.49 -5.53 16.19
N ILE A 21 -4.88 -4.52 15.58
CA ILE A 21 -5.07 -3.12 15.94
C ILE A 21 -6.52 -2.69 15.69
N HIS A 22 -7.13 -3.18 14.60
CA HIS A 22 -8.54 -2.96 14.32
C HIS A 22 -9.43 -3.51 15.43
N GLU A 23 -9.29 -4.80 15.75
CA GLU A 23 -10.08 -5.46 16.80
C GLU A 23 -9.83 -4.84 18.19
N PHE A 24 -8.58 -4.43 18.45
CA PHE A 24 -8.25 -3.70 19.66
C PHE A 24 -9.01 -2.39 19.79
N GLY A 25 -9.30 -1.72 18.67
CA GLY A 25 -10.14 -0.53 18.65
C GLY A 25 -11.55 -0.79 19.17
N HIS A 26 -12.21 -1.83 18.69
CA HIS A 26 -13.54 -2.25 19.20
C HIS A 26 -13.47 -2.64 20.67
N PHE A 27 -12.46 -3.42 21.03
CA PHE A 27 -12.25 -3.90 22.40
C PHE A 27 -12.10 -2.75 23.40
N ILE A 28 -11.20 -1.79 23.13
CA ILE A 28 -10.93 -0.70 24.08
C ILE A 28 -12.15 0.19 24.28
N VAL A 29 -12.87 0.52 23.20
CA VAL A 29 -14.08 1.35 23.29
C VAL A 29 -15.20 0.62 24.02
N ALA A 30 -15.42 -0.66 23.75
CA ALA A 30 -16.40 -1.47 24.49
C ALA A 30 -16.08 -1.51 25.99
N LYS A 31 -14.82 -1.71 26.36
CA LYS A 31 -14.35 -1.69 27.76
C LYS A 31 -14.53 -0.32 28.43
N MET A 32 -14.26 0.78 27.72
CA MET A 32 -14.45 2.13 28.25
C MET A 32 -15.90 2.41 28.60
N PHE A 33 -16.87 1.82 27.87
CA PHE A 33 -18.30 1.94 28.17
C PHE A 33 -18.81 0.86 29.14
N GLY A 34 -17.94 0.03 29.73
CA GLY A 34 -18.33 -1.03 30.64
C GLY A 34 -19.14 -2.14 29.98
N MET A 35 -18.97 -2.37 28.66
CA MET A 35 -19.56 -3.53 27.97
C MET A 35 -18.75 -4.77 28.30
N ARG A 36 -19.43 -5.89 28.50
CA ARG A 36 -18.76 -7.17 28.80
C ARG A 36 -18.22 -7.76 27.49
N VAL A 37 -16.91 -7.99 27.47
CA VAL A 37 -16.23 -8.70 26.39
C VAL A 37 -16.06 -10.14 26.81
N GLU A 38 -16.61 -11.07 26.02
CA GLU A 38 -16.49 -12.51 26.25
C GLU A 38 -15.09 -13.00 25.88
N ALA A 39 -14.63 -12.65 24.67
CA ALA A 39 -13.36 -13.08 24.16
C ALA A 39 -12.66 -11.98 23.35
N TYR A 40 -11.33 -11.97 23.44
CA TYR A 40 -10.45 -11.23 22.55
C TYR A 40 -9.38 -12.18 22.00
N SER A 41 -9.41 -12.47 20.71
CA SER A 41 -8.42 -13.29 20.03
C SER A 41 -7.35 -12.41 19.39
N PHE A 42 -6.12 -12.51 19.86
CA PHE A 42 -5.00 -11.70 19.38
C PHE A 42 -4.56 -12.10 17.96
N PHE A 43 -4.43 -13.41 17.72
CA PHE A 43 -4.10 -13.97 16.42
C PHE A 43 -4.95 -15.22 16.23
N GLY A 44 -5.75 -15.22 15.18
CA GLY A 44 -6.45 -16.37 14.70
C GLY A 44 -7.95 -16.36 14.92
N LEU A 45 -8.58 -17.16 14.07
CA LEU A 45 -9.99 -17.50 14.07
C LEU A 45 -10.17 -18.96 14.52
N GLY A 46 -11.41 -19.31 14.90
CA GLY A 46 -11.76 -20.68 15.26
C GLY A 46 -11.50 -21.04 16.74
N PRO A 47 -11.29 -22.33 17.05
CA PRO A 47 -11.19 -22.80 18.43
C PRO A 47 -9.96 -22.28 19.15
N ARG A 48 -10.11 -22.07 20.47
CA ARG A 48 -9.04 -21.64 21.37
C ARG A 48 -7.92 -22.69 21.45
N VAL A 49 -6.68 -22.26 21.18
CA VAL A 49 -5.47 -23.10 21.36
C VAL A 49 -4.81 -22.78 22.69
N PHE A 50 -4.63 -21.49 22.97
CA PHE A 50 -3.96 -21.00 24.18
C PHE A 50 -4.66 -19.71 24.64
N GLY A 51 -4.62 -19.44 25.96
CA GLY A 51 -5.16 -18.17 26.48
C GLY A 51 -5.30 -18.17 28.00
N PHE A 52 -5.66 -16.99 28.51
CA PHE A 52 -5.89 -16.75 29.93
C PHE A 52 -7.10 -15.84 30.11
N LYS A 53 -7.80 -15.99 31.24
CA LYS A 53 -8.93 -15.12 31.58
C LYS A 53 -8.48 -14.03 32.57
N ILE A 54 -8.89 -12.78 32.28
CA ILE A 54 -8.80 -11.67 33.23
C ILE A 54 -10.20 -11.09 33.38
N GLY A 55 -10.76 -11.21 34.57
CA GLY A 55 -12.17 -10.87 34.82
C GLY A 55 -13.11 -11.75 33.98
N HIS A 56 -13.93 -11.11 33.19
CA HIS A 56 -14.89 -11.83 32.32
C HIS A 56 -14.37 -12.06 30.89
N THR A 57 -13.18 -11.55 30.55
CA THR A 57 -12.64 -11.64 29.18
C THR A 57 -11.63 -12.78 29.06
N ASP A 58 -11.84 -13.64 28.07
CA ASP A 58 -10.89 -14.67 27.66
C ASP A 58 -9.96 -14.10 26.57
N TYR A 59 -8.70 -13.87 26.93
CA TYR A 59 -7.64 -13.47 26.02
C TYR A 59 -7.02 -14.71 25.42
N ARG A 60 -7.15 -14.90 24.10
CA ARG A 60 -6.81 -16.19 23.47
C ARG A 60 -6.05 -16.04 22.17
N LEU A 61 -5.32 -17.11 21.83
CA LEU A 61 -4.83 -17.41 20.49
C LEU A 61 -5.70 -18.53 19.92
N SER A 62 -6.15 -18.36 18.69
CA SER A 62 -7.01 -19.33 18.03
C SER A 62 -6.25 -20.15 16.98
N ALA A 63 -6.84 -21.27 16.51
CA ALA A 63 -6.14 -22.30 15.75
C ALA A 63 -5.73 -21.87 14.34
N ILE A 64 -6.48 -20.98 13.69
CA ILE A 64 -6.19 -20.48 12.33
C ILE A 64 -5.43 -19.17 12.48
N PRO A 65 -4.12 -19.08 12.20
CA PRO A 65 -3.29 -17.91 12.51
C PRO A 65 -3.51 -16.72 11.55
N LEU A 66 -4.72 -16.53 11.08
CA LEU A 66 -5.15 -15.43 10.22
C LEU A 66 -6.36 -14.75 10.85
N GLY A 67 -6.27 -13.44 11.03
CA GLY A 67 -7.33 -12.65 11.63
C GLY A 67 -7.17 -12.45 13.13
N ALA A 68 -8.13 -11.78 13.70
CA ALA A 68 -8.37 -11.54 15.13
C ALA A 68 -9.88 -11.33 15.29
N TYR A 69 -10.40 -11.33 16.51
CA TYR A 69 -11.78 -10.96 16.77
C TYR A 69 -12.02 -10.53 18.21
N VAL A 70 -13.05 -9.71 18.36
CA VAL A 70 -13.64 -9.35 19.66
C VAL A 70 -15.06 -9.86 19.70
N LYS A 71 -15.41 -10.62 20.73
CA LYS A 71 -16.76 -11.09 20.96
C LYS A 71 -17.37 -10.35 22.14
N LEU A 72 -18.42 -9.59 21.88
CA LEU A 72 -19.17 -8.88 22.91
C LEU A 72 -20.36 -9.73 23.37
N TYR A 73 -20.70 -9.65 24.65
CA TYR A 73 -21.93 -10.26 25.14
C TYR A 73 -23.17 -9.54 24.57
N GLY A 74 -24.10 -10.33 24.03
CA GLY A 74 -25.32 -9.82 23.41
C GLY A 74 -25.09 -9.22 22.02
N ASP A 75 -24.00 -9.57 21.35
CA ASP A 75 -23.81 -9.26 19.93
C ASP A 75 -24.30 -10.45 19.09
N GLU A 76 -25.52 -10.34 18.57
CA GLU A 76 -26.11 -11.35 17.68
C GLU A 76 -25.47 -11.37 16.28
N GLY A 77 -24.67 -10.34 15.95
CA GLY A 77 -23.95 -10.22 14.68
C GLY A 77 -22.63 -11.00 14.63
N ALA A 78 -22.19 -11.59 15.75
CA ALA A 78 -20.99 -12.41 15.80
C ALA A 78 -21.14 -13.65 14.92
N GLY A 79 -20.24 -13.79 13.92
CA GLY A 79 -20.36 -14.78 12.86
C GLY A 79 -20.28 -16.25 13.32
N PRO A 80 -20.64 -17.20 12.43
CA PRO A 80 -20.73 -18.63 12.77
C PRO A 80 -19.41 -19.32 13.11
N LEU A 81 -18.27 -18.65 12.93
CA LEU A 81 -16.92 -19.17 13.23
C LEU A 81 -16.51 -18.97 14.71
N GLU A 82 -17.28 -18.23 15.48
CA GLU A 82 -17.00 -18.01 16.88
C GLU A 82 -17.59 -19.15 17.71
N ALA A 83 -16.73 -19.86 18.46
CA ALA A 83 -17.17 -20.96 19.32
C ALA A 83 -18.17 -20.43 20.36
N LYS A 84 -19.40 -20.96 20.33
CA LYS A 84 -20.37 -20.78 21.42
C LYS A 84 -19.84 -21.53 22.65
N ASP A 85 -19.03 -20.86 23.46
CA ASP A 85 -18.78 -21.33 24.82
C ASP A 85 -20.09 -21.15 25.58
N GLY A 86 -20.72 -22.26 25.92
CA GLY A 86 -22.00 -22.31 26.65
C GLY A 86 -21.88 -21.83 28.09
N SER A 87 -21.48 -20.56 28.29
CA SER A 87 -21.51 -19.94 29.62
C SER A 87 -22.94 -19.59 29.98
N THR A 88 -23.47 -20.25 31.02
CA THR A 88 -24.80 -20.00 31.62
C THR A 88 -24.79 -18.79 32.56
N GLU A 89 -23.76 -17.94 32.50
CA GLU A 89 -23.63 -16.79 33.39
C GLU A 89 -24.64 -15.70 32.99
N LYS A 90 -25.52 -15.30 33.90
CA LYS A 90 -26.45 -14.18 33.68
C LYS A 90 -25.65 -12.87 33.68
N VAL A 91 -25.54 -12.26 32.52
CA VAL A 91 -24.89 -10.95 32.33
C VAL A 91 -25.89 -9.85 32.65
N PRO A 92 -25.56 -8.85 33.45
CA PRO A 92 -26.43 -7.70 33.69
C PRO A 92 -26.77 -6.99 32.36
N ASP A 93 -28.02 -6.55 32.20
CA ASP A 93 -28.50 -5.82 31.03
C ASP A 93 -27.65 -4.59 30.70
N SER A 94 -27.11 -3.97 31.75
CA SER A 94 -26.21 -2.81 31.63
C SER A 94 -24.83 -3.14 31.01
N GLU A 95 -24.47 -4.40 30.84
CA GLU A 95 -23.18 -4.82 30.25
C GLU A 95 -23.35 -5.42 28.85
N LEU A 96 -24.62 -5.64 28.41
CA LEU A 96 -24.93 -6.22 27.11
C LEU A 96 -24.82 -5.16 25.99
N TYR A 97 -24.09 -5.52 24.92
CA TYR A 97 -23.90 -4.64 23.76
C TYR A 97 -25.24 -4.24 23.11
N GLU A 98 -26.17 -5.19 22.93
CA GLU A 98 -27.44 -4.89 22.27
C GLU A 98 -28.33 -3.90 22.99
N LEU A 99 -28.27 -3.85 24.32
CA LEU A 99 -29.08 -2.94 25.14
C LEU A 99 -28.45 -1.55 25.30
N ARG A 100 -27.24 -1.34 24.78
CA ARG A 100 -26.57 -0.05 24.85
C ARG A 100 -27.19 1.01 23.94
N PRO A 101 -27.11 2.30 24.33
CA PRO A 101 -27.52 3.39 23.48
C PRO A 101 -26.81 3.38 22.11
N ARG A 102 -27.52 3.76 21.05
CA ARG A 102 -26.99 3.75 19.67
C ARG A 102 -25.66 4.50 19.50
N TRP A 103 -25.47 5.62 20.21
CA TRP A 103 -24.21 6.37 20.14
C TRP A 103 -23.00 5.59 20.69
N GLN A 104 -23.21 4.76 21.73
CA GLN A 104 -22.13 3.89 22.24
C GLN A 104 -21.79 2.78 21.23
N LYS A 105 -22.82 2.14 20.65
CA LYS A 105 -22.64 1.15 19.58
C LYS A 105 -21.90 1.77 18.39
N PHE A 106 -22.27 2.99 17.99
CA PHE A 106 -21.58 3.74 16.94
C PHE A 106 -20.10 3.96 17.25
N LEU A 107 -19.76 4.36 18.48
CA LEU A 107 -18.37 4.56 18.89
C LEU A 107 -17.58 3.24 18.95
N VAL A 108 -18.21 2.13 19.34
CA VAL A 108 -17.58 0.81 19.27
C VAL A 108 -17.27 0.47 17.81
N MET A 109 -18.22 0.62 16.90
CA MET A 109 -18.01 0.32 15.46
C MET A 109 -16.95 1.21 14.81
N ILE A 110 -16.86 2.48 15.17
CA ILE A 110 -15.78 3.36 14.68
C ILE A 110 -14.43 3.00 15.31
N GLY A 111 -14.40 2.40 16.49
CA GLY A 111 -13.17 2.12 17.24
C GLY A 111 -12.13 1.35 16.43
N GLY A 112 -12.53 0.31 15.69
CA GLY A 112 -11.65 -0.48 14.83
C GLY A 112 -11.02 0.34 13.70
N PRO A 113 -11.84 0.92 12.80
CA PRO A 113 -11.36 1.78 11.72
C PRO A 113 -10.50 2.95 12.21
N PHE A 114 -10.89 3.58 13.31
CA PHE A 114 -10.14 4.68 13.92
C PHE A 114 -8.73 4.25 14.32
N MET A 115 -8.58 3.12 14.99
CA MET A 115 -7.26 2.61 15.41
C MET A 115 -6.37 2.27 14.21
N ASN A 116 -6.93 1.77 13.13
CA ASN A 116 -6.18 1.54 11.91
C ASN A 116 -5.70 2.85 11.25
N ILE A 117 -6.54 3.87 11.20
CA ILE A 117 -6.15 5.20 10.71
C ILE A 117 -5.07 5.81 11.63
N MET A 118 -5.20 5.66 12.93
CA MET A 118 -4.18 6.11 13.90
C MET A 118 -2.84 5.40 13.70
N LEU A 119 -2.85 4.08 13.46
CA LEU A 119 -1.62 3.33 13.13
C LEU A 119 -1.02 3.83 11.82
N ALA A 120 -1.84 4.05 10.79
CA ALA A 120 -1.39 4.57 9.50
C ALA A 120 -0.79 5.98 9.59
N LEU A 121 -1.22 6.81 10.53
CA LEU A 121 -0.63 8.11 10.83
C LEU A 121 0.63 8.01 11.70
N ALA A 122 0.61 7.11 12.70
CA ALA A 122 1.70 6.97 13.66
C ALA A 122 3.00 6.44 13.01
N ILE A 123 2.88 5.56 12.02
CA ILE A 123 4.04 4.99 11.32
C ILE A 123 4.87 6.09 10.61
N PRO A 124 4.34 6.84 9.63
CA PRO A 124 5.12 7.86 8.94
C PRO A 124 5.55 9.01 9.86
N PHE A 125 4.74 9.35 10.87
CA PHE A 125 5.11 10.32 11.90
C PHE A 125 6.36 9.91 12.66
N THR A 126 6.37 8.67 13.18
CA THR A 126 7.52 8.15 13.93
C THR A 126 8.75 8.01 13.04
N MET A 127 8.58 7.52 11.79
CA MET A 127 9.69 7.42 10.84
C MET A 127 10.26 8.80 10.48
N ALA A 128 9.41 9.82 10.30
CA ALA A 128 9.85 11.17 10.02
C ALA A 128 10.64 11.79 11.18
N LEU A 129 10.24 11.53 12.43
CA LEU A 129 10.97 11.98 13.62
C LEU A 129 12.31 11.27 13.80
N MET A 130 12.36 9.95 13.54
CA MET A 130 13.57 9.15 13.77
C MET A 130 14.59 9.28 12.65
N TYR A 131 14.13 9.35 11.41
CA TYR A 131 14.99 9.27 10.23
C TYR A 131 14.91 10.50 9.32
N GLY A 132 14.04 11.46 9.63
CA GLY A 132 13.74 12.58 8.73
C GLY A 132 12.80 12.17 7.58
N VAL A 133 12.57 13.10 6.66
CA VAL A 133 11.74 12.89 5.46
C VAL A 133 12.62 12.80 4.21
N PRO A 134 12.23 12.02 3.18
CA PRO A 134 12.96 12.01 1.92
C PRO A 134 13.06 13.42 1.35
N ALA A 135 14.24 13.81 0.89
CA ALA A 135 14.42 15.07 0.16
C ALA A 135 13.49 15.07 -1.06
N ASN A 136 12.74 16.14 -1.23
CA ASN A 136 11.86 16.30 -2.38
C ASN A 136 12.59 17.12 -3.44
N PRO A 137 13.09 16.52 -4.54
CA PRO A 137 13.82 17.25 -5.55
C PRO A 137 12.96 18.36 -6.15
N ALA A 138 13.60 19.48 -6.44
CA ALA A 138 12.95 20.53 -7.21
C ALA A 138 12.40 19.94 -8.53
N PRO A 139 11.28 20.44 -9.05
CA PRO A 139 10.73 19.95 -10.30
C PRO A 139 11.52 20.45 -11.53
N ILE A 140 12.83 20.23 -11.50
CA ILE A 140 13.78 20.55 -12.57
C ILE A 140 14.18 19.24 -13.24
N VAL A 141 14.15 19.22 -14.56
CA VAL A 141 14.51 18.05 -15.35
C VAL A 141 16.02 17.89 -15.38
N GLY A 142 16.54 16.82 -14.81
CA GLY A 142 17.96 16.48 -14.77
C GLY A 142 18.41 15.55 -15.90
N PHE A 143 17.49 14.74 -16.40
CA PHE A 143 17.74 13.80 -17.50
C PHE A 143 16.47 13.59 -18.33
N VAL A 144 16.65 13.42 -19.65
CA VAL A 144 15.59 13.05 -20.62
C VAL A 144 16.08 11.84 -21.39
N LYS A 145 15.23 10.80 -21.43
CA LYS A 145 15.52 9.58 -22.19
C LYS A 145 15.34 9.84 -23.69
N ALA A 146 16.31 9.38 -24.49
CA ALA A 146 16.24 9.45 -25.94
C ALA A 146 15.01 8.66 -26.47
N ASP A 147 14.30 9.22 -27.44
CA ASP A 147 13.05 8.68 -28.02
C ASP A 147 11.93 8.47 -26.99
N GLY A 148 12.08 8.98 -25.77
CA GLY A 148 11.09 8.88 -24.69
C GLY A 148 9.95 9.90 -24.80
N ALA A 149 8.98 9.79 -23.87
CA ALA A 149 7.82 10.68 -23.83
C ALA A 149 8.21 12.16 -23.66
N ALA A 150 9.17 12.45 -22.77
CA ALA A 150 9.62 13.83 -22.50
C ALA A 150 10.33 14.44 -23.70
N GLU A 151 11.21 13.71 -24.39
CA GLU A 151 11.92 14.20 -25.56
C GLU A 151 10.95 14.49 -26.71
N LYS A 152 10.00 13.57 -26.98
CA LYS A 152 8.95 13.76 -28.00
C LYS A 152 8.06 14.95 -27.71
N ALA A 153 7.86 15.29 -26.45
CA ALA A 153 7.14 16.49 -26.01
C ALA A 153 7.97 17.78 -26.14
N GLY A 154 9.29 17.70 -26.45
CA GLY A 154 10.20 18.86 -26.55
C GLY A 154 10.75 19.35 -25.20
N ILE A 155 10.64 18.52 -24.15
CA ILE A 155 11.21 18.80 -22.84
C ILE A 155 12.73 18.61 -22.90
N LYS A 156 13.48 19.46 -22.24
CA LYS A 156 14.95 19.44 -22.19
C LYS A 156 15.47 19.41 -20.77
N VAL A 157 16.71 18.93 -20.61
CA VAL A 157 17.43 19.03 -19.35
C VAL A 157 17.55 20.50 -18.95
N GLY A 158 17.30 20.79 -17.67
CA GLY A 158 17.26 22.15 -17.10
C GLY A 158 15.86 22.79 -17.12
N ASP A 159 14.87 22.23 -17.80
CA ASP A 159 13.50 22.73 -17.75
C ASP A 159 12.92 22.59 -16.33
N ARG A 160 12.25 23.63 -15.84
CA ARG A 160 11.49 23.60 -14.62
C ARG A 160 10.04 23.33 -14.92
N ILE A 161 9.45 22.30 -14.35
CA ILE A 161 8.02 22.00 -14.51
C ILE A 161 7.22 22.88 -13.56
N VAL A 162 6.43 23.79 -14.13
CA VAL A 162 5.59 24.75 -13.39
C VAL A 162 4.08 24.47 -13.54
N GLY A 163 3.72 23.50 -14.38
CA GLY A 163 2.34 23.02 -14.52
C GLY A 163 2.28 21.57 -15.00
N PHE A 164 1.34 20.77 -14.48
CA PHE A 164 1.11 19.40 -14.92
C PHE A 164 -0.36 19.01 -14.68
N ASP A 165 -1.07 18.58 -15.72
CA ASP A 165 -2.48 18.13 -15.67
C ASP A 165 -3.40 19.11 -14.93
N GLY A 166 -3.26 20.42 -15.21
CA GLY A 166 -4.05 21.48 -14.59
C GLY A 166 -3.56 21.92 -13.18
N LEU A 167 -2.54 21.27 -12.63
CA LEU A 167 -1.93 21.67 -11.36
C LEU A 167 -0.84 22.71 -11.59
N GLU A 168 -0.83 23.77 -10.78
CA GLU A 168 0.22 24.78 -10.78
C GLU A 168 1.33 24.42 -9.76
N ASN A 169 2.58 24.63 -10.16
CA ASN A 169 3.77 24.39 -9.34
C ASN A 169 3.77 23.02 -8.61
N PRO A 170 3.54 21.92 -9.30
CA PRO A 170 3.51 20.60 -8.69
C PRO A 170 4.93 20.19 -8.23
N SER A 171 5.00 19.43 -7.14
CA SER A 171 6.27 18.77 -6.76
C SER A 171 6.58 17.63 -7.73
N TRP A 172 7.87 17.22 -7.82
CA TRP A 172 8.26 16.09 -8.67
C TRP A 172 7.50 14.81 -8.33
N GLY A 173 7.36 14.50 -7.03
CA GLY A 173 6.58 13.33 -6.57
C GLY A 173 5.13 13.38 -7.04
N ARG A 174 4.50 14.56 -7.05
CA ARG A 174 3.14 14.73 -7.54
C ARG A 174 3.02 14.49 -9.04
N ILE A 175 3.98 15.00 -9.83
CA ILE A 175 4.05 14.77 -11.27
C ILE A 175 4.16 13.27 -11.57
N SER A 176 5.06 12.57 -10.87
CA SER A 176 5.27 11.13 -11.05
C SER A 176 4.04 10.31 -10.67
N ASP A 177 3.38 10.64 -9.55
CA ASP A 177 2.17 9.99 -9.09
C ASP A 177 1.01 10.11 -10.08
N ASP A 178 0.80 11.32 -10.60
CA ASP A 178 -0.29 11.57 -11.53
C ASP A 178 0.00 10.94 -12.90
N ALA A 179 1.27 10.98 -13.37
CA ALA A 179 1.69 10.32 -14.59
C ALA A 179 1.48 8.79 -14.54
N LEU A 180 1.77 8.16 -13.39
CA LEU A 180 1.60 6.72 -13.17
C LEU A 180 0.16 6.25 -13.47
N LEU A 181 -0.83 7.11 -13.20
CA LEU A 181 -2.26 6.79 -13.36
C LEU A 181 -2.82 7.06 -14.75
N ILE A 182 -2.04 7.67 -15.66
CA ILE A 182 -2.50 8.10 -16.98
C ILE A 182 -1.60 7.59 -18.12
N PRO A 183 -1.28 6.27 -18.18
CA PRO A 183 -0.50 5.73 -19.29
C PRO A 183 -1.19 6.00 -20.63
N GLU A 184 -0.41 6.34 -21.65
CA GLU A 184 -0.88 6.57 -23.04
C GLU A 184 -1.93 7.68 -23.21
N LYS A 185 -2.18 8.49 -22.18
CA LYS A 185 -3.13 9.62 -22.24
C LYS A 185 -2.37 10.93 -22.37
N GLU A 186 -2.69 11.73 -23.40
CA GLU A 186 -2.10 13.06 -23.59
C GLU A 186 -2.52 14.01 -22.45
N VAL A 187 -1.54 14.66 -21.83
CA VAL A 187 -1.76 15.66 -20.78
C VAL A 187 -0.96 16.92 -21.03
N ALA A 188 -1.47 18.04 -20.55
CA ALA A 188 -0.77 19.32 -20.60
C ALA A 188 0.34 19.38 -19.56
N ILE A 189 1.52 19.83 -19.98
CA ILE A 189 2.65 20.15 -19.10
C ILE A 189 3.16 21.55 -19.43
N ILE A 190 3.46 22.34 -18.42
CA ILE A 190 4.00 23.68 -18.60
C ILE A 190 5.42 23.66 -18.06
N VAL A 191 6.39 23.96 -18.93
CA VAL A 191 7.79 24.08 -18.55
C VAL A 191 8.22 25.53 -18.58
N GLU A 192 9.10 25.90 -17.64
CA GLU A 192 9.79 27.17 -17.62
C GLU A 192 11.24 26.96 -18.03
N ARG A 193 11.65 27.60 -19.11
CA ARG A 193 12.99 27.56 -19.69
C ARG A 193 13.48 29.00 -19.87
N GLU A 194 14.59 29.35 -19.26
CA GLU A 194 15.16 30.70 -19.29
C GLU A 194 14.13 31.80 -18.94
N GLY A 195 13.29 31.54 -17.93
CA GLY A 195 12.26 32.46 -17.46
C GLY A 195 10.99 32.54 -18.35
N LYS A 196 10.93 31.78 -19.45
CA LYS A 196 9.75 31.73 -20.33
C LYS A 196 8.94 30.47 -20.11
N LYS A 197 7.64 30.62 -19.85
CA LYS A 197 6.70 29.49 -19.72
C LYS A 197 6.26 29.02 -21.10
N SER A 198 6.40 27.73 -21.35
CA SER A 198 6.01 27.08 -22.61
C SER A 198 5.02 25.94 -22.30
N PRO A 199 3.77 26.02 -22.77
CA PRO A 199 2.84 24.92 -22.69
C PRO A 199 3.22 23.85 -23.72
N LEU A 200 3.33 22.61 -23.27
CA LEU A 200 3.64 21.43 -24.07
C LEU A 200 2.58 20.34 -23.78
N LYS A 201 2.58 19.29 -24.60
CA LYS A 201 1.75 18.11 -24.41
C LYS A 201 2.65 16.90 -24.31
N ILE A 202 2.39 16.04 -23.33
CA ILE A 202 3.16 14.83 -23.10
C ILE A 202 2.21 13.62 -23.02
N VAL A 203 2.66 12.50 -23.58
CA VAL A 203 1.96 11.22 -23.49
C VAL A 203 2.83 10.27 -22.70
N PRO A 204 2.48 9.95 -21.43
CA PRO A 204 3.27 9.03 -20.61
C PRO A 204 3.38 7.65 -21.27
N THR A 205 4.59 7.11 -21.34
CA THR A 205 4.87 5.77 -21.88
C THR A 205 4.26 4.73 -20.94
N LYS A 206 3.48 3.78 -21.49
CA LYS A 206 2.95 2.67 -20.72
C LYS A 206 4.03 1.64 -20.44
N VAL A 207 4.26 1.33 -19.19
CA VAL A 207 5.09 0.23 -18.75
C VAL A 207 4.23 -0.74 -17.94
N THR A 208 4.30 -2.03 -18.28
CA THR A 208 3.58 -3.09 -17.57
C THR A 208 4.59 -3.97 -16.85
N GLU A 209 4.51 -4.00 -15.53
CA GLU A 209 5.36 -4.84 -14.69
C GLU A 209 4.49 -5.73 -13.81
N LYS A 210 4.71 -7.06 -13.87
CA LYS A 210 3.94 -8.07 -13.10
C LYS A 210 2.42 -7.91 -13.21
N GLY A 211 1.93 -7.57 -14.41
CA GLY A 211 0.51 -7.40 -14.69
C GLY A 211 -0.10 -6.06 -14.22
N GLN A 212 0.72 -5.15 -13.70
CA GLN A 212 0.29 -3.79 -13.37
C GLN A 212 0.84 -2.79 -14.37
N SER A 213 -0.01 -1.96 -14.93
CA SER A 213 0.38 -0.93 -15.92
C SER A 213 0.46 0.44 -15.27
N GLY A 214 1.52 1.18 -15.60
CA GLY A 214 1.72 2.56 -15.17
C GLY A 214 2.25 3.44 -16.30
N GLY A 215 2.03 4.76 -16.19
CA GLY A 215 2.56 5.75 -17.12
C GLY A 215 3.89 6.32 -16.61
N PHE A 216 4.86 6.48 -17.52
CA PHE A 216 6.17 7.04 -17.23
C PHE A 216 6.48 8.18 -18.18
N LEU A 217 7.09 9.24 -17.66
CA LEU A 217 7.41 10.44 -18.46
C LEU A 217 8.77 10.34 -19.16
N ASP A 218 9.53 9.27 -18.93
CA ASP A 218 10.87 9.05 -19.50
C ASP A 218 11.84 10.23 -19.20
N MET A 219 11.70 10.85 -18.04
CA MET A 219 12.57 11.90 -17.53
C MET A 219 12.81 11.73 -16.03
N VAL A 220 13.92 12.26 -15.54
CA VAL A 220 14.36 12.14 -14.14
C VAL A 220 14.64 13.53 -13.57
N PRO A 221 14.33 13.79 -12.27
CA PRO A 221 14.62 15.08 -11.65
C PRO A 221 16.10 15.33 -11.50
N ASP A 222 16.49 16.58 -11.37
CA ASP A 222 17.82 16.97 -10.91
C ASP A 222 17.89 16.84 -9.38
N ALA A 223 18.05 15.61 -8.91
CA ALA A 223 18.04 15.25 -7.48
C ALA A 223 19.45 15.04 -6.91
N GLY A 224 20.50 15.44 -7.66
CA GLY A 224 21.88 15.11 -7.30
C GLY A 224 22.24 13.65 -7.60
N THR A 225 23.26 13.13 -6.93
CA THR A 225 23.76 11.77 -7.15
C THR A 225 23.38 10.88 -5.99
N GLU A 226 22.60 9.84 -6.28
CA GLU A 226 22.26 8.78 -5.33
C GLU A 226 23.10 7.53 -5.67
N PRO A 227 23.76 6.88 -4.69
CA PRO A 227 24.51 5.68 -4.94
C PRO A 227 23.61 4.55 -5.49
N VAL A 228 23.99 4.00 -6.63
CA VAL A 228 23.32 2.85 -7.23
C VAL A 228 23.98 1.57 -6.74
N VAL A 229 23.46 0.98 -5.66
CA VAL A 229 24.04 -0.19 -5.00
C VAL A 229 23.27 -1.44 -5.40
N VAL A 230 24.01 -2.52 -5.75
CA VAL A 230 23.46 -3.84 -6.04
C VAL A 230 22.96 -4.47 -4.74
N GLY A 231 21.66 -4.63 -4.60
CA GLY A 231 21.02 -5.22 -3.42
C GLY A 231 20.78 -6.72 -3.54
N ALA A 232 20.46 -7.19 -4.75
CA ALA A 232 20.21 -8.59 -5.06
C ALA A 232 20.61 -8.91 -6.50
N ILE A 233 20.87 -10.19 -6.77
CA ILE A 233 21.16 -10.70 -8.12
C ILE A 233 20.21 -11.86 -8.39
N GLU A 234 19.47 -11.80 -9.49
CA GLU A 234 18.58 -12.87 -9.93
C GLU A 234 19.41 -14.01 -10.52
N ALA A 235 19.25 -15.25 -10.00
CA ALA A 235 20.09 -16.38 -10.34
C ALA A 235 20.08 -16.76 -11.84
N ASP A 236 18.92 -16.59 -12.50
CA ASP A 236 18.71 -16.96 -13.90
C ASP A 236 18.95 -15.80 -14.88
N MET A 237 19.62 -14.74 -14.44
CA MET A 237 19.83 -13.53 -15.23
C MET A 237 21.33 -13.27 -15.46
N PRO A 238 21.71 -12.51 -16.51
CA PRO A 238 23.10 -12.29 -16.90
C PRO A 238 24.01 -11.75 -15.79
N ALA A 239 23.49 -10.94 -14.88
CA ALA A 239 24.28 -10.43 -13.76
C ALA A 239 24.84 -11.54 -12.86
N ALA A 240 24.18 -12.71 -12.76
CA ALA A 240 24.61 -13.81 -11.92
C ALA A 240 25.96 -14.42 -12.38
N THR A 241 26.23 -14.37 -13.67
CA THR A 241 27.48 -14.93 -14.27
C THR A 241 28.52 -13.86 -14.61
N SER A 242 28.17 -12.56 -14.44
CA SER A 242 29.04 -11.44 -14.83
C SER A 242 30.13 -11.12 -13.83
N GLY A 243 30.07 -11.64 -12.61
CA GLY A 243 30.96 -11.29 -11.51
C GLY A 243 30.50 -10.10 -10.66
N LEU A 244 29.30 -9.56 -10.93
CA LEU A 244 28.64 -8.61 -10.03
C LEU A 244 28.39 -9.25 -8.66
N GLN A 245 28.45 -8.46 -7.59
CA GLN A 245 28.18 -8.89 -6.23
C GLN A 245 27.24 -7.92 -5.54
N LYS A 246 26.51 -8.45 -4.55
CA LYS A 246 25.73 -7.60 -3.64
C LYS A 246 26.66 -6.63 -2.93
N GLY A 247 26.26 -5.36 -2.87
CA GLY A 247 27.05 -4.28 -2.29
C GLY A 247 27.92 -3.52 -3.30
N ASP A 248 28.02 -3.95 -4.55
CA ASP A 248 28.70 -3.19 -5.60
C ASP A 248 28.00 -1.85 -5.83
N TRP A 249 28.74 -0.78 -5.85
CA TRP A 249 28.25 0.56 -6.23
C TRP A 249 28.54 0.78 -7.72
N VAL A 250 27.49 0.78 -8.53
CA VAL A 250 27.58 1.06 -9.97
C VAL A 250 27.67 2.56 -10.19
N THR A 251 28.73 2.99 -10.87
CA THR A 251 29.04 4.41 -11.11
C THR A 251 28.83 4.83 -12.56
N SER A 252 28.94 3.89 -13.51
CA SER A 252 28.66 4.17 -14.92
C SER A 252 28.18 2.94 -15.69
N VAL A 253 27.49 3.19 -16.79
CA VAL A 253 27.06 2.20 -17.78
C VAL A 253 27.58 2.64 -19.14
N ASN A 254 28.39 1.81 -19.80
CA ASN A 254 29.05 2.09 -21.09
C ASN A 254 29.78 3.44 -21.10
N GLY A 255 30.44 3.78 -19.99
CA GLY A 255 31.16 5.04 -19.82
C GLY A 255 30.29 6.28 -19.52
N LYS A 256 28.96 6.16 -19.58
CA LYS A 256 28.04 7.21 -19.15
C LYS A 256 27.88 7.12 -17.62
N ALA A 257 28.26 8.16 -16.89
CA ALA A 257 28.04 8.24 -15.45
C ALA A 257 26.54 8.18 -15.13
N ILE A 258 26.19 7.44 -14.06
CA ILE A 258 24.82 7.34 -13.59
C ILE A 258 24.69 8.04 -12.22
N ARG A 259 23.57 8.73 -12.02
CA ARG A 259 23.28 9.46 -10.79
C ARG A 259 22.27 8.77 -9.90
N ASN A 260 21.48 7.85 -10.47
CA ASN A 260 20.44 7.12 -9.74
C ASN A 260 20.04 5.82 -10.45
N THR A 261 19.22 5.02 -9.78
CA THR A 261 18.75 3.72 -10.30
C THR A 261 17.91 3.83 -11.57
N GLN A 262 17.23 4.94 -11.77
CA GLN A 262 16.38 5.16 -12.94
C GLN A 262 17.22 5.42 -14.20
N GLU A 263 18.28 6.24 -14.08
CA GLU A 263 19.26 6.44 -15.17
C GLU A 263 19.93 5.11 -15.55
N MET A 264 20.30 4.29 -14.56
CA MET A 264 20.87 2.97 -14.84
C MET A 264 19.90 2.08 -15.63
N LYS A 265 18.63 2.00 -15.25
CA LYS A 265 17.61 1.24 -15.99
C LYS A 265 17.49 1.72 -17.43
N ILE A 266 17.49 3.05 -17.64
CA ILE A 266 17.39 3.66 -18.98
C ILE A 266 18.60 3.25 -19.83
N PHE A 267 19.85 3.40 -19.31
CA PHE A 267 21.05 3.08 -20.09
C PHE A 267 21.20 1.58 -20.37
N VAL A 268 20.77 0.72 -19.45
CA VAL A 268 20.67 -0.74 -19.71
C VAL A 268 19.64 -1.01 -20.80
N GLY A 269 18.50 -0.33 -20.78
CA GLY A 269 17.47 -0.46 -21.80
C GLY A 269 17.91 0.05 -23.19
N GLU A 270 18.70 1.13 -23.25
CA GLU A 270 19.28 1.67 -24.48
C GLU A 270 20.28 0.69 -25.12
N ALA A 271 21.04 -0.05 -24.31
CA ALA A 271 22.03 -1.00 -24.81
C ALA A 271 21.39 -2.21 -25.51
N LYS A 272 20.16 -2.56 -25.15
CA LYS A 272 19.42 -3.70 -25.70
C LYS A 272 20.24 -5.01 -25.59
N ASP A 273 20.47 -5.68 -26.71
CA ASP A 273 21.25 -6.92 -26.85
C ASP A 273 22.77 -6.70 -26.92
N GLN A 274 23.22 -5.45 -26.90
CA GLN A 274 24.65 -5.13 -26.95
C GLN A 274 25.34 -5.39 -25.60
N PRO A 275 26.63 -5.77 -25.59
CA PRO A 275 27.39 -5.88 -24.36
C PRO A 275 27.41 -4.59 -23.55
N ILE A 276 27.19 -4.73 -22.24
CA ILE A 276 27.16 -3.60 -21.29
C ILE A 276 28.43 -3.65 -20.43
N LYS A 277 29.16 -2.56 -20.40
CA LYS A 277 30.27 -2.36 -19.48
C LYS A 277 29.80 -1.55 -18.29
N LEU A 278 29.90 -2.11 -17.10
CA LEU A 278 29.58 -1.47 -15.84
C LEU A 278 30.87 -1.10 -15.13
N SER A 279 31.04 0.17 -14.78
CA SER A 279 32.08 0.55 -13.82
C SER A 279 31.48 0.47 -12.43
N VAL A 280 32.08 -0.32 -11.55
CA VAL A 280 31.61 -0.52 -10.19
C VAL A 280 32.72 -0.19 -9.20
N THR A 281 32.33 0.23 -8.00
CA THR A 281 33.22 0.38 -6.85
C THR A 281 32.87 -0.70 -5.85
N ARG A 282 33.85 -1.56 -5.52
CA ARG A 282 33.75 -2.64 -4.53
C ARG A 282 34.84 -2.48 -3.50
N ASN A 283 34.51 -2.32 -2.24
CA ASN A 283 35.47 -2.12 -1.14
C ASN A 283 36.47 -0.98 -1.40
N GLY A 284 36.06 0.08 -2.13
CA GLY A 284 36.91 1.21 -2.49
C GLY A 284 37.71 1.05 -3.78
N GLU A 285 37.76 -0.14 -4.37
CA GLU A 285 38.43 -0.40 -5.65
C GLU A 285 37.48 -0.28 -6.83
N ARG A 286 37.94 0.31 -7.92
CA ARG A 286 37.17 0.40 -9.18
C ARG A 286 37.41 -0.84 -10.02
N LEU A 287 36.33 -1.46 -10.46
CA LEU A 287 36.31 -2.65 -11.31
C LEU A 287 35.46 -2.38 -12.54
N GLU A 288 35.84 -2.95 -13.67
CA GLU A 288 34.99 -3.01 -14.87
C GLU A 288 34.40 -4.41 -15.02
N ILE A 289 33.09 -4.50 -15.09
CA ILE A 289 32.35 -5.74 -15.21
C ILE A 289 31.55 -5.69 -16.50
N SER A 290 31.69 -6.72 -17.33
CA SER A 290 30.94 -6.85 -18.56
C SER A 290 29.76 -7.79 -18.35
N THR A 291 28.57 -7.40 -18.82
CA THR A 291 27.34 -8.22 -18.78
C THR A 291 26.53 -7.95 -20.04
N ASN A 292 25.46 -8.73 -20.24
CA ASN A 292 24.49 -8.48 -21.31
C ASN A 292 23.12 -8.22 -20.66
N ALA A 293 22.25 -7.50 -21.36
CA ALA A 293 20.85 -7.46 -20.98
C ALA A 293 20.05 -8.53 -21.74
N VAL A 294 19.00 -9.03 -21.11
CA VAL A 294 18.01 -9.91 -21.75
C VAL A 294 16.65 -9.25 -21.68
N GLN A 295 15.83 -9.47 -22.70
CA GLN A 295 14.47 -8.95 -22.73
C GLN A 295 13.55 -9.86 -21.89
N LYS A 296 12.97 -9.29 -20.86
CA LYS A 296 11.99 -9.96 -19.97
C LYS A 296 10.79 -9.03 -19.76
N ASN A 297 9.60 -9.49 -20.10
CA ASN A 297 8.37 -8.69 -20.00
C ASN A 297 8.44 -7.34 -20.77
N ASN A 298 8.99 -7.38 -21.98
CA ASN A 298 9.17 -6.23 -22.86
C ASN A 298 10.17 -5.16 -22.36
N ASP A 299 10.95 -5.47 -21.32
CA ASP A 299 11.98 -4.59 -20.75
C ASP A 299 13.36 -5.26 -20.78
N TRP A 300 14.42 -4.48 -21.04
CA TRP A 300 15.80 -4.99 -21.07
C TRP A 300 16.40 -4.93 -19.67
N ARG A 301 16.85 -6.07 -19.15
CA ARG A 301 17.32 -6.22 -17.78
C ARG A 301 18.59 -7.06 -17.71
N ILE A 302 19.45 -6.74 -16.76
CA ILE A 302 20.63 -7.54 -16.42
C ILE A 302 20.38 -8.49 -15.24
N GLY A 303 19.27 -8.31 -14.51
CA GLY A 303 18.89 -9.17 -13.37
C GLY A 303 19.50 -8.74 -12.05
N ILE A 304 19.54 -7.44 -11.77
CA ILE A 304 19.89 -6.91 -10.45
C ILE A 304 18.69 -6.25 -9.77
N GLY A 305 18.56 -6.48 -8.47
CA GLY A 305 17.77 -5.68 -7.58
C GLY A 305 18.66 -4.60 -6.96
N PHE A 306 18.14 -3.39 -6.81
CA PHE A 306 18.88 -2.30 -6.17
C PHE A 306 18.70 -2.38 -4.66
N ASP A 307 19.76 -2.06 -3.92
CA ASP A 307 19.64 -1.80 -2.50
C ASP A 307 18.96 -0.43 -2.32
N GLN A 308 17.64 -0.49 -2.09
CA GLN A 308 16.86 0.72 -1.82
C GLN A 308 17.08 1.10 -0.36
N ASN A 309 18.11 1.90 -0.11
CA ASN A 309 18.24 2.53 1.20
C ASN A 309 17.14 3.58 1.37
N LEU A 310 15.97 3.15 1.81
CA LEU A 310 14.81 4.03 2.07
C LEU A 310 15.10 5.12 3.12
N LEU A 311 16.27 5.05 3.76
CA LEU A 311 16.74 6.04 4.74
C LEU A 311 17.83 6.97 4.19
N ALA A 312 18.28 6.77 2.93
CA ALA A 312 19.22 7.68 2.29
C ALA A 312 18.55 9.02 1.95
N ASN A 313 19.36 10.08 1.90
CA ASN A 313 18.94 11.42 1.49
C ASN A 313 17.68 11.93 2.21
N ARG A 314 17.69 11.83 3.54
CA ARG A 314 16.61 12.34 4.38
C ARG A 314 17.00 13.61 5.10
N GLU A 315 16.05 14.53 5.17
CA GLU A 315 16.20 15.81 5.88
C GLU A 315 15.52 15.70 7.25
N PRO A 316 16.20 16.12 8.34
CA PRO A 316 15.59 16.14 9.66
C PRO A 316 14.42 17.12 9.69
N ILE A 317 13.34 16.72 10.37
CA ILE A 317 12.12 17.53 10.48
C ILE A 317 11.64 17.57 11.93
N GLY A 318 11.07 18.71 12.34
CA GLY A 318 10.49 18.86 13.68
C GLY A 318 9.12 18.18 13.81
N ILE A 319 8.60 18.14 15.04
CA ILE A 319 7.31 17.45 15.39
C ILE A 319 6.17 17.93 14.49
N VAL A 320 5.99 19.22 14.30
CA VAL A 320 4.90 19.77 13.47
C VAL A 320 5.05 19.35 12.00
N GLY A 321 6.28 19.41 11.48
CA GLY A 321 6.56 18.95 10.13
C GLY A 321 6.34 17.44 9.97
N ALA A 322 6.74 16.62 10.95
CA ALA A 322 6.50 15.18 10.95
C ALA A 322 5.01 14.85 10.96
N ALA A 323 4.19 15.60 11.72
CA ALA A 323 2.73 15.45 11.71
C ALA A 323 2.14 15.82 10.34
N GLY A 324 2.56 16.94 9.74
CA GLY A 324 2.17 17.32 8.39
C GLY A 324 2.54 16.26 7.36
N TRP A 325 3.79 15.76 7.40
CA TRP A 325 4.26 14.70 6.53
C TRP A 325 3.42 13.42 6.65
N ALA A 326 3.09 13.01 7.88
CA ALA A 326 2.27 11.84 8.11
C ALA A 326 0.87 11.96 7.49
N VAL A 327 0.24 13.13 7.64
CA VAL A 327 -1.05 13.42 7.01
C VAL A 327 -0.92 13.41 5.49
N ASP A 328 0.09 14.07 4.94
CA ASP A 328 0.30 14.15 3.49
C ASP A 328 0.53 12.78 2.86
N GLN A 329 1.30 11.88 3.51
CA GLN A 329 1.50 10.51 3.01
C GLN A 329 0.20 9.72 2.98
N ASN A 330 -0.64 9.82 4.01
CA ASN A 330 -1.93 9.14 4.04
C ASN A 330 -2.90 9.73 3.01
N LEU A 331 -2.97 11.04 2.88
CA LEU A 331 -3.79 11.71 1.85
C LEU A 331 -3.31 11.36 0.43
N ARG A 332 -2.00 11.23 0.23
CA ARG A 332 -1.43 10.77 -1.05
C ARG A 332 -1.96 9.39 -1.43
N ILE A 333 -1.91 8.41 -0.50
CA ILE A 333 -2.43 7.06 -0.74
C ILE A 333 -3.92 7.11 -1.06
N LEU A 334 -4.71 7.82 -0.26
CA LEU A 334 -6.16 7.95 -0.49
C LEU A 334 -6.49 8.58 -1.84
N ARG A 335 -5.77 9.62 -2.23
CA ARG A 335 -5.94 10.28 -3.51
C ARG A 335 -5.64 9.33 -4.68
N LEU A 336 -4.50 8.64 -4.62
CA LEU A 336 -4.10 7.70 -5.68
C LEU A 336 -5.10 6.55 -5.80
N THR A 337 -5.53 5.99 -4.68
CA THR A 337 -6.53 4.93 -4.65
C THR A 337 -7.88 5.43 -5.19
N GLY A 338 -8.33 6.60 -4.74
CA GLY A 338 -9.58 7.21 -5.21
C GLY A 338 -9.56 7.52 -6.72
N LYS A 339 -8.45 8.07 -7.25
CA LYS A 339 -8.27 8.33 -8.68
C LYS A 339 -8.27 7.03 -9.48
N ALA A 340 -7.55 6.00 -9.02
CA ALA A 340 -7.51 4.70 -9.68
C ALA A 340 -8.89 4.02 -9.71
N LEU A 341 -9.62 4.02 -8.60
CA LEU A 341 -10.99 3.48 -8.52
C LEU A 341 -11.97 4.29 -9.39
N GLY A 342 -11.85 5.62 -9.41
CA GLY A 342 -12.63 6.48 -10.29
C GLY A 342 -12.43 6.13 -11.77
N GLN A 343 -11.19 5.88 -12.20
CA GLN A 343 -10.84 5.46 -13.56
C GLN A 343 -11.41 4.07 -13.90
N VAL A 344 -11.51 3.17 -12.92
CA VAL A 344 -12.21 1.88 -13.13
C VAL A 344 -13.70 2.12 -13.36
N GLY A 345 -14.31 3.02 -12.59
CA GLY A 345 -15.72 3.37 -12.72
C GLY A 345 -16.06 4.03 -14.07
N THR A 346 -15.14 4.80 -14.66
CA THR A 346 -15.30 5.43 -15.99
C THR A 346 -14.87 4.52 -17.15
N GLY A 347 -14.30 3.33 -16.86
CA GLY A 347 -13.80 2.42 -17.88
C GLY A 347 -12.43 2.82 -18.48
N GLU A 348 -11.80 3.86 -17.95
CA GLU A 348 -10.46 4.30 -18.40
C GLU A 348 -9.35 3.34 -17.95
N ARG A 349 -9.60 2.56 -16.91
CA ARG A 349 -8.66 1.60 -16.35
C ARG A 349 -9.34 0.26 -16.08
N SER A 350 -8.62 -0.84 -16.34
CA SER A 350 -9.11 -2.18 -16.04
C SER A 350 -9.22 -2.40 -14.53
N ALA A 351 -10.35 -2.93 -14.06
CA ALA A 351 -10.52 -3.37 -12.68
C ALA A 351 -9.48 -4.45 -12.32
N ARG A 352 -9.19 -5.35 -13.26
CA ARG A 352 -8.18 -6.39 -13.11
C ARG A 352 -6.79 -5.85 -12.77
N ASP A 353 -6.38 -4.74 -13.40
CA ASP A 353 -5.04 -4.14 -13.21
C ASP A 353 -4.98 -3.22 -11.99
N THR A 354 -6.13 -2.90 -11.40
CA THR A 354 -6.24 -1.92 -10.32
C THR A 354 -6.46 -2.57 -8.96
N VAL A 355 -7.29 -3.63 -8.91
CA VAL A 355 -7.68 -4.26 -7.65
C VAL A 355 -6.86 -5.53 -7.42
N SER A 356 -6.25 -5.63 -6.24
CA SER A 356 -5.51 -6.83 -5.82
C SER A 356 -6.27 -7.56 -4.72
N GLY A 357 -6.34 -8.87 -4.85
CA GLY A 357 -6.89 -9.74 -3.82
C GLY A 357 -5.86 -10.23 -2.82
N PRO A 358 -6.22 -11.21 -1.99
CA PRO A 358 -5.34 -11.74 -0.95
C PRO A 358 -4.00 -12.25 -1.49
N ILE A 359 -4.00 -12.87 -2.70
CA ILE A 359 -2.79 -13.39 -3.33
C ILE A 359 -1.90 -12.23 -3.81
N GLY A 360 -2.49 -11.22 -4.47
CA GLY A 360 -1.76 -10.04 -4.93
C GLY A 360 -1.19 -9.23 -3.77
N ILE A 361 -1.94 -9.05 -2.68
CA ILE A 361 -1.46 -8.39 -1.46
C ILE A 361 -0.28 -9.17 -0.86
N GLY A 362 -0.38 -10.51 -0.77
CA GLY A 362 0.70 -11.36 -0.31
C GLY A 362 1.96 -11.20 -1.16
N GLN A 363 1.83 -11.16 -2.49
CA GLN A 363 2.96 -10.92 -3.41
C GLN A 363 3.61 -9.56 -3.18
N VAL A 364 2.82 -8.49 -2.99
CA VAL A 364 3.36 -7.15 -2.69
C VAL A 364 4.13 -7.16 -1.38
N ILE A 365 3.61 -7.79 -0.32
CA ILE A 365 4.32 -7.91 0.97
C ILE A 365 5.65 -8.64 0.79
N VAL A 366 5.63 -9.79 0.12
CA VAL A 366 6.83 -10.61 -0.10
C VAL A 366 7.86 -9.87 -0.95
N THR A 367 7.45 -9.28 -2.07
CA THR A 367 8.40 -8.53 -2.91
C THR A 367 9.00 -7.34 -2.19
N THR A 368 8.23 -6.67 -1.33
CA THR A 368 8.71 -5.51 -0.58
C THR A 368 9.67 -5.90 0.53
N VAL A 369 9.45 -7.01 1.25
CA VAL A 369 10.39 -7.44 2.28
C VAL A 369 11.74 -7.83 1.70
N PHE A 370 11.76 -8.47 0.53
CA PHE A 370 13.01 -8.82 -0.14
C PHE A 370 13.72 -7.61 -0.78
N ALA A 371 12.97 -6.60 -1.24
CA ALA A 371 13.54 -5.40 -1.84
C ALA A 371 14.00 -4.36 -0.80
N SER A 372 13.26 -4.18 0.28
CA SER A 372 13.42 -3.05 1.21
C SER A 372 13.48 -3.45 2.68
N GLY A 373 13.52 -4.75 2.96
CA GLY A 373 13.64 -5.27 4.32
C GLY A 373 12.51 -4.83 5.25
N PHE A 374 12.84 -4.66 6.52
CA PHE A 374 11.87 -4.32 7.56
C PHE A 374 11.21 -2.94 7.36
N ILE A 375 11.94 -1.96 6.84
CA ILE A 375 11.37 -0.62 6.56
C ILE A 375 10.28 -0.69 5.49
N GLY A 376 10.49 -1.51 4.46
CA GLY A 376 9.46 -1.80 3.46
C GLY A 376 8.21 -2.43 4.07
N LEU A 377 8.38 -3.40 5.00
CA LEU A 377 7.25 -4.01 5.72
C LEU A 377 6.43 -2.98 6.51
N ILE A 378 7.10 -2.08 7.22
CA ILE A 378 6.42 -1.02 7.97
C ILE A 378 5.66 -0.07 7.04
N SER A 379 6.23 0.25 5.87
CA SER A 379 5.56 1.08 4.86
C SER A 379 4.30 0.40 4.28
N ILE A 380 4.35 -0.90 4.05
CA ILE A 380 3.17 -1.67 3.61
C ILE A 380 2.15 -1.81 4.74
N LEU A 381 2.59 -2.02 5.98
CA LEU A 381 1.70 -2.04 7.14
C LEU A 381 0.89 -0.73 7.24
N MET A 382 1.54 0.41 7.04
CA MET A 382 0.87 1.71 6.97
C MET A 382 -0.23 1.73 5.89
N ALA A 383 0.12 1.35 4.66
CA ALA A 383 -0.81 1.38 3.53
C ALA A 383 -2.00 0.41 3.71
N ILE A 384 -1.74 -0.80 4.20
CA ILE A 384 -2.78 -1.79 4.47
C ILE A 384 -3.66 -1.35 5.64
N SER A 385 -3.08 -0.81 6.72
CA SER A 385 -3.84 -0.30 7.85
C SER A 385 -4.77 0.85 7.46
N LEU A 386 -4.26 1.81 6.65
CA LEU A 386 -5.09 2.88 6.11
C LEU A 386 -6.24 2.34 5.25
N SER A 387 -5.91 1.43 4.32
CA SER A 387 -6.91 0.82 3.44
C SER A 387 -7.97 0.06 4.22
N LEU A 388 -7.57 -0.74 5.21
CA LEU A 388 -8.49 -1.49 6.07
C LEU A 388 -9.39 -0.54 6.88
N GLY A 389 -8.83 0.53 7.47
CA GLY A 389 -9.60 1.52 8.19
C GLY A 389 -10.64 2.23 7.32
N VAL A 390 -10.26 2.65 6.11
CA VAL A 390 -11.17 3.33 5.19
C VAL A 390 -12.20 2.38 4.60
N MET A 391 -11.80 1.17 4.17
CA MET A 391 -12.73 0.19 3.62
C MET A 391 -13.78 -0.26 4.63
N ASN A 392 -13.40 -0.44 5.90
CA ASN A 392 -14.35 -0.79 6.95
C ASN A 392 -15.34 0.32 7.29
N LEU A 393 -15.06 1.57 6.92
CA LEU A 393 -16.03 2.68 7.06
C LEU A 393 -17.03 2.75 5.89
N LEU A 394 -16.83 2.00 4.81
CA LEU A 394 -17.80 1.99 3.70
C LEU A 394 -19.14 1.39 4.15
N PRO A 395 -20.27 1.90 3.64
CA PRO A 395 -21.61 1.44 4.00
C PRO A 395 -21.94 0.08 3.34
N ILE A 396 -21.04 -0.89 3.49
CA ILE A 396 -21.19 -2.25 2.98
C ILE A 396 -21.63 -3.12 4.16
N PRO A 397 -22.82 -3.78 4.11
CA PRO A 397 -23.22 -4.71 5.16
C PRO A 397 -22.12 -5.76 5.40
N MET A 398 -21.93 -6.19 6.61
CA MET A 398 -20.81 -7.01 7.14
C MET A 398 -19.55 -6.25 7.53
N LEU A 399 -19.32 -5.02 7.07
CA LEU A 399 -18.28 -4.14 7.57
C LEU A 399 -18.82 -3.22 8.67
N ASP A 400 -17.94 -2.59 9.45
CA ASP A 400 -18.34 -1.66 10.53
C ASP A 400 -19.19 -0.50 10.00
N GLY A 401 -18.83 0.06 8.85
CA GLY A 401 -19.60 1.10 8.16
C GLY A 401 -21.01 0.66 7.78
N GLY A 402 -21.19 -0.63 7.44
CA GLY A 402 -22.52 -1.21 7.20
C GLY A 402 -23.36 -1.28 8.48
N GLN A 403 -22.75 -1.66 9.61
CA GLN A 403 -23.42 -1.64 10.90
C GLN A 403 -23.78 -0.21 11.34
N ILE A 404 -22.86 0.76 11.11
CA ILE A 404 -23.12 2.19 11.33
C ILE A 404 -24.30 2.68 10.45
N MET A 405 -24.34 2.25 9.19
CA MET A 405 -25.46 2.54 8.28
C MET A 405 -26.79 2.01 8.84
N VAL A 406 -26.82 0.77 9.31
CA VAL A 406 -28.02 0.16 9.93
C VAL A 406 -28.47 0.95 11.16
N LEU A 407 -27.54 1.34 12.06
CA LEU A 407 -27.84 2.20 13.21
C LEU A 407 -28.42 3.56 12.77
N GLY A 408 -27.92 4.11 11.67
CA GLY A 408 -28.45 5.34 11.07
C GLY A 408 -29.88 5.17 10.56
N ILE A 409 -30.16 4.09 9.82
CA ILE A 409 -31.49 3.74 9.33
C ILE A 409 -32.46 3.58 10.50
N GLU A 410 -32.08 2.86 11.55
CA GLU A 410 -32.90 2.68 12.76
C GLU A 410 -33.18 4.01 13.46
N LYS A 411 -32.22 4.94 13.48
CA LYS A 411 -32.43 6.26 14.05
C LYS A 411 -33.46 7.04 13.24
N VAL A 412 -33.35 7.04 11.92
CA VAL A 412 -34.32 7.71 11.03
C VAL A 412 -35.71 7.08 11.16
N LEU A 413 -35.84 5.77 11.15
CA LEU A 413 -37.12 5.07 11.34
C LEU A 413 -37.76 5.40 12.69
N SER A 414 -36.95 5.56 13.75
CA SER A 414 -37.45 5.92 15.08
C SER A 414 -38.11 7.31 15.13
N TRP A 415 -37.76 8.22 14.24
CA TRP A 415 -38.46 9.54 14.15
C TRP A 415 -39.89 9.39 13.60
N PHE A 416 -40.14 8.30 12.84
CA PHE A 416 -41.46 7.98 12.30
C PHE A 416 -42.22 6.96 13.18
N GLY A 417 -41.72 6.68 14.40
CA GLY A 417 -42.30 5.66 15.29
C GLY A 417 -42.17 4.21 14.79
N LYS A 418 -41.27 3.96 13.82
CA LYS A 418 -41.03 2.64 13.25
C LYS A 418 -39.72 2.03 13.75
N THR A 419 -39.67 0.71 13.81
CA THR A 419 -38.47 -0.06 14.15
C THR A 419 -38.07 -0.96 12.97
N LEU A 420 -36.79 -1.19 12.81
CA LEU A 420 -36.31 -2.16 11.82
C LEU A 420 -36.60 -3.58 12.34
N SER A 421 -37.33 -4.39 11.55
CA SER A 421 -37.60 -5.77 11.95
C SER A 421 -36.34 -6.63 11.90
N MET A 422 -36.27 -7.66 12.75
CA MET A 422 -35.16 -8.62 12.75
C MET A 422 -34.95 -9.25 11.35
N VAL A 423 -36.03 -9.62 10.67
CA VAL A 423 -36.01 -10.17 9.30
C VAL A 423 -35.39 -9.15 8.31
N ALA A 424 -35.70 -7.85 8.45
CA ALA A 424 -35.12 -6.84 7.56
C ALA A 424 -33.62 -6.66 7.82
N ARG A 425 -33.19 -6.67 9.09
CA ARG A 425 -31.77 -6.61 9.48
C ARG A 425 -31.00 -7.82 8.92
N GLU A 426 -31.54 -9.03 9.10
CA GLU A 426 -30.95 -10.26 8.58
C GLU A 426 -30.82 -10.23 7.05
N ARG A 427 -31.86 -9.78 6.33
CA ARG A 427 -31.80 -9.64 4.87
C ARG A 427 -30.73 -8.64 4.42
N ILE A 428 -30.56 -7.52 5.11
CA ILE A 428 -29.50 -6.55 4.82
C ILE A 428 -28.14 -7.21 5.01
N GLN A 429 -27.92 -7.94 6.10
CA GLN A 429 -26.67 -8.64 6.38
C GLN A 429 -26.38 -9.73 5.34
N LEU A 430 -27.37 -10.57 4.98
CA LEU A 430 -27.22 -11.62 3.96
C LEU A 430 -26.91 -11.03 2.57
N THR A 431 -27.57 -9.92 2.22
CA THR A 431 -27.27 -9.22 0.96
C THR A 431 -25.84 -8.70 0.95
N GLY A 432 -25.40 -8.12 2.06
CA GLY A 432 -24.01 -7.67 2.20
C GLY A 432 -23.00 -8.80 2.10
N LEU A 433 -23.29 -9.92 2.77
CA LEU A 433 -22.46 -11.14 2.67
C LEU A 433 -22.34 -11.62 1.23
N ALA A 434 -23.45 -11.68 0.50
CA ALA A 434 -23.45 -12.10 -0.91
C ALA A 434 -22.61 -11.16 -1.78
N ILE A 435 -22.69 -9.83 -1.58
CA ILE A 435 -21.87 -8.84 -2.29
C ILE A 435 -20.39 -9.03 -1.97
N VAL A 436 -20.02 -9.18 -0.70
CA VAL A 436 -18.63 -9.37 -0.28
C VAL A 436 -18.05 -10.66 -0.84
N LEU A 437 -18.81 -11.77 -0.80
CA LEU A 437 -18.40 -13.05 -1.38
C LEU A 437 -18.20 -12.95 -2.89
N LEU A 438 -19.11 -12.27 -3.61
CA LEU A 438 -18.98 -12.05 -5.05
C LEU A 438 -17.72 -11.23 -5.37
N LEU A 439 -17.49 -10.15 -4.65
CA LEU A 439 -16.27 -9.34 -4.79
C LEU A 439 -15.02 -10.17 -4.52
N MET A 440 -15.01 -10.98 -3.45
CA MET A 440 -13.88 -11.83 -3.11
C MET A 440 -13.56 -12.84 -4.22
N VAL A 441 -14.58 -13.53 -4.74
CA VAL A 441 -14.42 -14.47 -5.86
C VAL A 441 -13.88 -13.76 -7.09
N THR A 442 -14.42 -12.58 -7.43
CA THR A 442 -13.97 -11.79 -8.58
C THR A 442 -12.50 -11.37 -8.44
N VAL A 443 -12.10 -10.91 -7.26
CA VAL A 443 -10.73 -10.45 -7.03
C VAL A 443 -9.74 -11.61 -7.00
N ILE A 444 -10.12 -12.76 -6.42
CA ILE A 444 -9.31 -14.00 -6.48
C ILE A 444 -9.16 -14.45 -7.95
N PHE A 445 -10.23 -14.39 -8.74
CA PHE A 445 -10.15 -14.68 -10.17
C PHE A 445 -9.16 -13.76 -10.90
N PHE A 446 -9.15 -12.45 -10.59
CA PHE A 446 -8.17 -11.52 -11.14
C PHE A 446 -6.74 -11.86 -10.71
N ASP A 447 -6.53 -12.20 -9.43
CA ASP A 447 -5.21 -12.59 -8.93
C ASP A 447 -4.70 -13.84 -9.66
N VAL A 448 -5.51 -14.90 -9.75
CA VAL A 448 -5.15 -16.13 -10.44
C VAL A 448 -4.89 -15.89 -11.92
N SER A 449 -5.77 -15.13 -12.61
CA SER A 449 -5.59 -14.83 -14.03
C SER A 449 -4.30 -14.04 -14.33
N ARG A 450 -3.86 -13.18 -13.41
CA ARG A 450 -2.56 -12.51 -13.51
C ARG A 450 -1.38 -13.46 -13.36
N LEU A 451 -1.51 -14.46 -12.47
CA LEU A 451 -0.46 -15.47 -12.25
C LEU A 451 -0.23 -16.37 -13.45
N ILE A 452 -1.30 -16.75 -14.15
CA ILE A 452 -1.22 -17.67 -15.30
C ILE A 452 -1.09 -16.93 -16.65
N GLY A 453 -1.00 -15.59 -16.62
CA GLY A 453 -0.74 -14.78 -17.82
C GLY A 453 -1.94 -14.72 -18.78
N MET A 454 -3.15 -15.02 -18.33
CA MET A 454 -4.39 -14.89 -19.13
C MET A 454 -4.91 -13.47 -19.15
#